data_fe97cdf52229193491438e86cbf6428c
#
_entry.id   fe97cdf52229193491438e86cbf6428c
#
_cell.length_a   1.000
_cell.length_b   1.000
_cell.length_c   1.000
_cell.angle_alpha   90.00
_cell.angle_beta   90.00
_cell.angle_gamma   90.00
#
_symmetry.space_group_name_H-M   'P 1'
#
loop_
_entity.id
_entity.type
_entity.pdbx_description
1 polymer ?
#
loop_
_entity_poly.entity_id
_entity_poly.type
_entity_poly.pdbx_seq_one_letter_code
_entity_poly.pdbx_strand_id
1 'polypeptide(L)'
;MCIRDSRNTLKAFYGVLKSMDGYIKFAMLTGVTKFGKVSVFSDLNNLDDISMRQIYVDLCGISEQELHDNLESELHELADAQGVTYDEICKKLRDYYDGYHFTYNSIGIYNPFSLLNAFKYQEFGSYWFETGTPTYLVELLKKHHYDLHRMAHEETTAEVLNSIDSTSDNPIPVIYQSGYLTIKGYDVEFGNYRLGFPNNEVEEGFIKFLLPFYASVNTVEASFEIQKFVREIRSGDYESFFRRLQSFFADTPYELVRDLELHYQNVLFIVFKLVGFYVKAEYHTSEGRVDLVLQTDRFIYVMEFKLNGTAEEALRQINEKHYALPFERDGRELFKIGVNFSAETRNIEKWLVESE
;
A
#
# COMPACT_ATOMS: atom_id res chain seq x y z
N MET A 1 -23.98 19.50 12.74
CA MET A 1 -24.99 18.44 12.46
C MET A 1 -24.45 17.17 13.10
N CYS A 2 -25.21 16.51 13.99
CA CYS A 2 -24.72 15.31 14.68
C CYS A 2 -24.74 14.11 13.73
N ILE A 3 -23.74 13.20 13.82
CA ILE A 3 -23.67 11.97 13.01
C ILE A 3 -24.98 11.16 13.09
N ARG A 4 -25.62 11.14 14.27
CA ARG A 4 -26.92 10.49 14.50
C ARG A 4 -28.03 11.10 13.63
N ASP A 5 -28.05 12.44 13.47
CA ASP A 5 -29.07 13.16 12.67
C ASP A 5 -28.89 12.84 11.20
N SER A 6 -27.66 12.80 10.71
CA SER A 6 -27.35 12.42 9.33
C SER A 6 -27.79 10.98 9.02
N ARG A 7 -27.52 10.03 9.92
CA ARG A 7 -27.97 8.63 9.77
C ARG A 7 -29.47 8.51 9.68
N ASN A 8 -30.21 9.20 10.57
CA ASN A 8 -31.68 9.16 10.56
C ASN A 8 -32.25 9.78 9.27
N THR A 9 -31.66 10.86 8.78
CA THR A 9 -32.05 11.49 7.52
C THR A 9 -31.82 10.54 6.33
N LEU A 10 -30.67 9.90 6.24
CA LEU A 10 -30.36 8.90 5.19
C LEU A 10 -31.28 7.68 5.30
N LYS A 11 -31.56 7.19 6.50
CA LYS A 11 -32.49 6.07 6.72
C LYS A 11 -33.90 6.40 6.22
N ALA A 12 -34.38 7.60 6.54
CA ALA A 12 -35.69 8.08 6.06
C ALA A 12 -35.69 8.20 4.53
N PHE A 13 -34.65 8.78 3.93
CA PHE A 13 -34.54 8.95 2.48
C PHE A 13 -34.58 7.62 1.75
N TYR A 14 -33.70 6.68 2.14
CA TYR A 14 -33.63 5.35 1.51
C TYR A 14 -34.85 4.49 1.83
N GLY A 15 -35.49 4.67 2.99
CA GLY A 15 -36.75 3.98 3.34
C GLY A 15 -37.88 4.22 2.35
N VAL A 16 -37.85 5.35 1.61
CA VAL A 16 -38.79 5.62 0.54
C VAL A 16 -38.69 4.60 -0.60
N LEU A 17 -37.49 4.08 -0.91
CA LEU A 17 -37.31 3.08 -1.96
C LEU A 17 -38.17 1.83 -1.71
N LYS A 18 -38.30 1.42 -0.44
CA LYS A 18 -39.12 0.27 -0.07
C LYS A 18 -40.62 0.57 -0.21
N SER A 19 -41.08 1.76 0.18
CA SER A 19 -42.46 2.13 0.10
C SER A 19 -42.94 2.38 -1.36
N MET A 20 -41.99 2.68 -2.25
CA MET A 20 -42.23 2.94 -3.68
C MET A 20 -41.86 1.75 -4.58
N ASP A 21 -41.59 0.58 -4.02
CA ASP A 21 -41.10 -0.62 -4.73
C ASP A 21 -41.98 -0.97 -5.95
N GLY A 22 -43.31 -0.87 -5.83
CA GLY A 22 -44.25 -1.12 -6.93
C GLY A 22 -44.15 -0.16 -8.12
N TYR A 23 -43.45 0.97 -7.98
CA TYR A 23 -43.24 1.97 -9.03
C TYR A 23 -41.81 1.99 -9.58
N ILE A 24 -40.87 1.33 -8.90
CA ILE A 24 -39.46 1.30 -9.27
C ILE A 24 -39.19 0.08 -10.16
N LYS A 25 -38.79 0.32 -11.41
CA LYS A 25 -38.41 -0.75 -12.32
C LYS A 25 -37.02 -1.32 -12.02
N PHE A 26 -36.10 -0.47 -11.61
CA PHE A 26 -34.72 -0.81 -11.30
C PHE A 26 -34.12 0.25 -10.39
N ALA A 27 -33.34 -0.17 -9.40
CA ALA A 27 -32.52 0.72 -8.55
C ALA A 27 -31.16 0.07 -8.30
N MET A 28 -30.11 0.85 -8.45
CA MET A 28 -28.75 0.46 -8.12
C MET A 28 -28.17 1.46 -7.13
N LEU A 29 -27.65 0.96 -6.01
CA LEU A 29 -26.95 1.76 -5.00
C LEU A 29 -25.47 1.46 -5.07
N THR A 30 -24.66 2.49 -5.17
CA THR A 30 -23.20 2.38 -5.15
C THR A 30 -22.61 3.41 -4.21
N GLY A 31 -21.41 3.16 -3.71
CA GLY A 31 -20.68 4.05 -2.80
C GLY A 31 -19.30 3.51 -2.47
N VAL A 32 -18.47 4.35 -1.84
CA VAL A 32 -17.09 4.01 -1.46
C VAL A 32 -17.09 2.96 -0.37
N THR A 33 -17.92 3.12 0.66
CA THR A 33 -17.99 2.20 1.79
C THR A 33 -19.40 1.71 1.99
N LYS A 34 -19.54 0.42 2.38
CA LYS A 34 -20.83 -0.12 2.81
C LYS A 34 -21.20 0.51 4.15
N PHE A 35 -22.16 1.40 4.17
CA PHE A 35 -22.82 1.78 5.43
C PHE A 35 -23.48 0.52 5.98
N GLY A 36 -22.86 -0.04 7.00
CA GLY A 36 -23.14 -1.38 7.51
C GLY A 36 -24.62 -1.69 7.62
N LYS A 37 -24.95 -2.95 7.49
CA LYS A 37 -26.29 -3.54 7.62
C LYS A 37 -27.09 -3.04 8.84
N VAL A 38 -26.44 -2.34 9.77
CA VAL A 38 -26.95 -2.05 11.11
C VAL A 38 -27.74 -0.74 11.21
N SER A 39 -27.64 0.22 10.28
CA SER A 39 -28.33 1.49 10.59
C SER A 39 -29.04 2.24 9.47
N VAL A 40 -28.53 2.25 8.25
CA VAL A 40 -29.14 3.05 7.15
C VAL A 40 -30.03 2.19 6.25
N PHE A 41 -29.59 0.98 5.96
CA PHE A 41 -30.27 0.04 5.07
C PHE A 41 -30.96 -1.11 5.81
N SER A 42 -31.04 -1.10 7.14
CA SER A 42 -31.68 -2.17 7.93
C SER A 42 -33.13 -2.45 7.53
N ASP A 43 -33.83 -1.43 7.02
CA ASP A 43 -35.23 -1.53 6.63
C ASP A 43 -35.41 -1.92 5.15
N LEU A 44 -34.29 -1.97 4.37
CA LEU A 44 -34.29 -2.34 2.94
C LEU A 44 -33.92 -3.82 2.79
N ASN A 45 -34.89 -4.70 3.01
CA ASN A 45 -34.68 -6.15 2.86
C ASN A 45 -34.85 -6.65 1.39
N ASN A 46 -35.16 -5.74 0.46
CA ASN A 46 -35.30 -5.99 -0.97
C ASN A 46 -34.02 -5.71 -1.78
N LEU A 47 -32.93 -5.29 -1.12
CA LEU A 47 -31.63 -5.10 -1.78
C LEU A 47 -30.87 -6.43 -1.87
N ASP A 48 -30.30 -6.68 -3.05
CA ASP A 48 -29.33 -7.75 -3.26
C ASP A 48 -27.91 -7.18 -3.27
N ASP A 49 -27.06 -7.66 -2.35
CA ASP A 49 -25.65 -7.26 -2.29
C ASP A 49 -24.84 -8.03 -3.34
N ILE A 50 -24.46 -7.31 -4.41
CA ILE A 50 -23.73 -7.89 -5.54
C ILE A 50 -22.20 -7.67 -5.45
N SER A 51 -21.70 -6.99 -4.41
CA SER A 51 -20.32 -6.52 -4.32
C SER A 51 -19.26 -7.61 -4.42
N MET A 52 -19.55 -8.85 -4.01
CA MET A 52 -18.63 -9.99 -4.06
C MET A 52 -19.17 -11.16 -4.89
N ARG A 53 -20.13 -10.91 -5.78
CA ARG A 53 -20.69 -11.95 -6.64
C ARG A 53 -19.92 -12.08 -7.94
N GLN A 54 -19.52 -13.31 -8.27
CA GLN A 54 -18.73 -13.66 -9.45
C GLN A 54 -19.31 -13.14 -10.78
N ILE A 55 -20.64 -13.10 -10.92
CA ILE A 55 -21.31 -12.70 -12.17
C ILE A 55 -21.34 -11.17 -12.39
N TYR A 56 -20.81 -10.38 -11.44
CA TYR A 56 -20.80 -8.90 -11.50
C TYR A 56 -19.40 -8.31 -11.31
N VAL A 57 -18.34 -9.13 -11.43
CA VAL A 57 -16.96 -8.69 -11.15
C VAL A 57 -16.46 -7.63 -12.11
N ASP A 58 -16.96 -7.59 -13.32
CA ASP A 58 -16.60 -6.67 -14.41
C ASP A 58 -17.59 -5.50 -14.59
N LEU A 59 -18.62 -5.43 -13.74
CA LEU A 59 -19.70 -4.42 -13.88
C LEU A 59 -19.22 -2.97 -13.83
N CYS A 60 -18.22 -2.68 -13.04
CA CYS A 60 -17.77 -1.30 -12.75
C CYS A 60 -16.30 -1.03 -13.10
N GLY A 61 -15.69 -1.85 -13.95
CA GLY A 61 -14.29 -1.72 -14.34
C GLY A 61 -14.07 -2.02 -15.82
N ILE A 62 -12.83 -2.14 -16.21
CA ILE A 62 -12.43 -2.55 -17.57
C ILE A 62 -11.61 -3.84 -17.41
N SER A 63 -12.03 -4.90 -18.07
CA SER A 63 -11.28 -6.15 -18.13
C SER A 63 -10.15 -6.07 -19.17
N GLU A 64 -9.16 -6.97 -19.08
CA GLU A 64 -8.08 -7.08 -20.08
C GLU A 64 -8.65 -7.33 -21.48
N GLN A 65 -9.71 -8.14 -21.59
CA GLN A 65 -10.37 -8.41 -22.86
C GLN A 65 -11.01 -7.16 -23.45
N GLU A 66 -11.74 -6.40 -22.64
CA GLU A 66 -12.38 -5.14 -23.10
C GLU A 66 -11.35 -4.07 -23.48
N LEU A 67 -10.20 -4.04 -22.77
CA LEU A 67 -9.09 -3.18 -23.11
C LEU A 67 -8.59 -3.44 -24.54
N HIS A 68 -8.35 -4.70 -24.88
CA HIS A 68 -7.88 -5.08 -26.23
C HIS A 68 -8.98 -4.95 -27.29
N ASP A 69 -10.23 -5.27 -26.96
CA ASP A 69 -11.33 -5.21 -27.93
C ASP A 69 -11.74 -3.77 -28.29
N ASN A 70 -11.60 -2.83 -27.36
CA ASN A 70 -12.17 -1.49 -27.53
C ASN A 70 -11.16 -0.34 -27.51
N LEU A 71 -9.93 -0.55 -27.00
CA LEU A 71 -8.93 0.51 -26.79
C LEU A 71 -7.57 0.17 -27.42
N GLU A 72 -7.56 -0.65 -28.49
CA GLU A 72 -6.35 -1.07 -29.18
C GLU A 72 -5.56 0.11 -29.79
N SER A 73 -6.26 1.10 -30.36
CA SER A 73 -5.64 2.31 -30.90
C SER A 73 -4.93 3.12 -29.82
N GLU A 74 -5.57 3.28 -28.68
CA GLU A 74 -5.04 3.99 -27.52
C GLU A 74 -3.80 3.29 -26.93
N LEU A 75 -3.78 1.96 -26.95
CA LEU A 75 -2.61 1.17 -26.56
C LEU A 75 -1.40 1.46 -27.47
N HIS A 76 -1.60 1.48 -28.79
CA HIS A 76 -0.54 1.80 -29.74
C HIS A 76 -0.06 3.24 -29.60
N GLU A 77 -0.97 4.22 -29.48
CA GLU A 77 -0.62 5.62 -29.29
C GLU A 77 0.20 5.83 -28.01
N LEU A 78 -0.21 5.19 -26.90
CA LEU A 78 0.51 5.28 -25.62
C LEU A 78 1.90 4.60 -25.71
N ALA A 79 2.01 3.44 -26.39
CA ALA A 79 3.28 2.78 -26.62
C ALA A 79 4.26 3.68 -27.38
N ASP A 80 3.79 4.30 -28.46
CA ASP A 80 4.58 5.24 -29.28
C ASP A 80 5.01 6.47 -28.46
N ALA A 81 4.09 7.07 -27.69
CA ALA A 81 4.38 8.23 -26.83
C ALA A 81 5.40 7.92 -25.73
N GLN A 82 5.36 6.70 -25.18
CA GLN A 82 6.31 6.24 -24.16
C GLN A 82 7.61 5.67 -24.76
N GLY A 83 7.70 5.49 -26.08
CA GLY A 83 8.87 4.94 -26.75
C GLY A 83 9.16 3.48 -26.40
N VAL A 84 8.12 2.67 -26.16
CA VAL A 84 8.20 1.25 -25.79
C VAL A 84 7.40 0.39 -26.75
N THR A 85 7.61 -0.93 -26.68
CA THR A 85 6.83 -1.88 -27.50
C THR A 85 5.39 -2.04 -26.96
N TYR A 86 4.52 -2.59 -27.82
CA TYR A 86 3.14 -2.91 -27.45
C TYR A 86 3.06 -3.84 -26.23
N ASP A 87 3.88 -4.89 -26.18
CA ASP A 87 3.89 -5.84 -25.05
C ASP A 87 4.37 -5.18 -23.76
N GLU A 88 5.35 -4.28 -23.85
CA GLU A 88 5.85 -3.53 -22.69
C GLU A 88 4.80 -2.55 -22.15
N ILE A 89 4.06 -1.87 -23.03
CA ILE A 89 3.00 -0.96 -22.57
C ILE A 89 1.85 -1.71 -21.92
N CYS A 90 1.40 -2.84 -22.49
CA CYS A 90 0.37 -3.68 -21.90
C CYS A 90 0.79 -4.20 -20.52
N LYS A 91 2.05 -4.66 -20.39
CA LYS A 91 2.58 -5.07 -19.08
C LYS A 91 2.61 -3.91 -18.08
N LYS A 92 3.08 -2.74 -18.51
CA LYS A 92 3.17 -1.56 -17.66
C LYS A 92 1.79 -1.09 -17.20
N LEU A 93 0.79 -1.08 -18.08
CA LEU A 93 -0.59 -0.74 -17.73
C LEU A 93 -1.17 -1.74 -16.72
N ARG A 94 -0.92 -3.04 -16.91
CA ARG A 94 -1.34 -4.08 -15.99
C ARG A 94 -0.72 -3.89 -14.61
N ASP A 95 0.59 -3.68 -14.54
CA ASP A 95 1.30 -3.48 -13.27
C ASP A 95 0.83 -2.22 -12.53
N TYR A 96 0.41 -1.19 -13.29
CA TYR A 96 0.08 0.12 -12.73
C TYR A 96 -1.40 0.31 -12.39
N TYR A 97 -2.36 -0.24 -13.19
CA TYR A 97 -3.77 0.11 -13.08
C TYR A 97 -4.73 -1.07 -13.00
N ASP A 98 -4.26 -2.30 -13.28
CA ASP A 98 -5.04 -3.53 -13.12
C ASP A 98 -4.95 -4.07 -11.68
N GLY A 99 -5.61 -5.19 -11.43
CA GLY A 99 -5.43 -6.02 -10.25
C GLY A 99 -6.47 -5.85 -9.17
N TYR A 100 -7.55 -5.11 -9.40
CA TYR A 100 -8.72 -5.17 -8.53
C TYR A 100 -9.44 -6.50 -8.69
N HIS A 101 -9.64 -7.22 -7.59
CA HIS A 101 -10.41 -8.45 -7.51
C HIS A 101 -11.53 -8.30 -6.50
N PHE A 102 -12.76 -8.46 -6.96
CA PHE A 102 -13.96 -8.33 -6.13
C PHE A 102 -14.39 -9.66 -5.49
N THR A 103 -13.84 -10.78 -5.96
CA THR A 103 -13.95 -12.11 -5.34
C THR A 103 -12.70 -12.94 -5.62
N TYR A 104 -12.49 -14.02 -4.90
CA TYR A 104 -11.26 -14.82 -4.95
C TYR A 104 -11.00 -15.51 -6.30
N ASN A 105 -12.03 -15.73 -7.10
CA ASN A 105 -11.93 -16.35 -8.44
C ASN A 105 -12.15 -15.37 -9.58
N SER A 106 -12.10 -14.03 -9.31
CA SER A 106 -12.31 -13.05 -10.36
C SER A 106 -11.05 -12.81 -11.17
N ILE A 107 -11.26 -12.34 -12.40
CA ILE A 107 -10.22 -11.71 -13.21
C ILE A 107 -9.78 -10.40 -12.55
N GLY A 108 -8.58 -9.92 -12.89
CA GLY A 108 -8.16 -8.55 -12.58
C GLY A 108 -8.98 -7.54 -13.37
N ILE A 109 -9.28 -6.41 -12.72
CA ILE A 109 -10.07 -5.33 -13.30
C ILE A 109 -9.27 -4.04 -13.20
N TYR A 110 -9.11 -3.35 -14.33
CA TYR A 110 -8.49 -2.03 -14.40
C TYR A 110 -9.38 -0.99 -13.75
N ASN A 111 -8.74 -0.03 -13.06
CA ASN A 111 -9.42 1.19 -12.65
C ASN A 111 -9.70 2.05 -13.88
N PRO A 112 -10.99 2.27 -14.26
CA PRO A 112 -11.32 3.00 -15.48
C PRO A 112 -10.84 4.45 -15.46
N PHE A 113 -10.88 5.10 -14.29
CA PHE A 113 -10.48 6.49 -14.15
C PHE A 113 -8.99 6.66 -14.44
N SER A 114 -8.14 5.82 -13.84
CA SER A 114 -6.69 5.89 -14.04
C SER A 114 -6.30 5.47 -15.45
N LEU A 115 -6.87 4.39 -15.96
CA LEU A 115 -6.59 3.88 -17.30
C LEU A 115 -6.93 4.91 -18.38
N LEU A 116 -8.13 5.50 -18.35
CA LEU A 116 -8.58 6.48 -19.34
C LEU A 116 -7.79 7.80 -19.26
N ASN A 117 -7.35 8.20 -18.07
CA ASN A 117 -6.47 9.36 -17.93
C ASN A 117 -5.05 9.07 -18.47
N ALA A 118 -4.51 7.86 -18.27
CA ALA A 118 -3.23 7.48 -18.88
C ALA A 118 -3.27 7.58 -20.40
N PHE A 119 -4.34 7.13 -21.04
CA PHE A 119 -4.54 7.30 -22.48
C PHE A 119 -4.70 8.76 -22.88
N LYS A 120 -5.53 9.51 -22.15
CA LYS A 120 -5.80 10.92 -22.44
C LYS A 120 -4.56 11.80 -22.39
N TYR A 121 -3.70 11.58 -21.38
CA TYR A 121 -2.51 12.40 -21.17
C TYR A 121 -1.24 11.78 -21.75
N GLN A 122 -1.30 10.55 -22.24
CA GLN A 122 -0.18 9.78 -22.75
C GLN A 122 0.96 9.60 -21.74
N GLU A 123 0.60 9.58 -20.44
CA GLU A 123 1.52 9.51 -19.31
C GLU A 123 0.98 8.59 -18.22
N PHE A 124 1.90 7.99 -17.43
CA PHE A 124 1.56 7.27 -16.20
C PHE A 124 1.53 8.21 -15.02
N GLY A 125 0.49 8.14 -14.21
CA GLY A 125 0.30 8.99 -13.03
C GLY A 125 -0.59 8.34 -11.97
N SER A 126 -0.60 8.90 -10.78
CA SER A 126 -1.45 8.44 -9.67
C SER A 126 -2.83 9.10 -9.70
N TYR A 127 -3.53 8.94 -10.81
CA TYR A 127 -4.76 9.67 -11.11
C TYR A 127 -5.89 9.40 -10.11
N TRP A 128 -6.13 8.14 -9.76
CA TRP A 128 -7.16 7.79 -8.80
C TRP A 128 -6.82 8.29 -7.40
N PHE A 129 -5.56 8.14 -7.00
CA PHE A 129 -5.12 8.51 -5.67
C PHE A 129 -5.23 10.03 -5.43
N GLU A 130 -5.01 10.85 -6.44
CA GLU A 130 -5.12 12.30 -6.36
C GLU A 130 -6.56 12.80 -6.18
N THR A 131 -7.58 11.98 -6.45
CA THR A 131 -8.99 12.37 -6.32
C THR A 131 -9.47 12.51 -4.87
N GLY A 132 -8.75 11.97 -3.89
CA GLY A 132 -9.12 12.04 -2.49
C GLY A 132 -7.97 11.74 -1.54
N THR A 133 -7.84 12.52 -0.48
CA THR A 133 -6.81 12.30 0.55
C THR A 133 -7.33 11.36 1.64
N PRO A 134 -6.66 10.24 1.92
CA PRO A 134 -7.12 9.26 2.92
C PRO A 134 -6.76 9.65 4.36
N THR A 135 -6.84 10.94 4.73
CA THR A 135 -6.45 11.44 6.06
C THR A 135 -7.14 10.66 7.19
N TYR A 136 -8.42 10.36 7.03
CA TYR A 136 -9.16 9.55 8.02
C TYR A 136 -8.55 8.15 8.20
N LEU A 137 -8.08 7.51 7.11
CA LEU A 137 -7.43 6.20 7.20
C LEU A 137 -6.10 6.27 7.96
N VAL A 138 -5.32 7.34 7.75
CA VAL A 138 -4.05 7.53 8.48
C VAL A 138 -4.30 7.70 9.97
N GLU A 139 -5.31 8.51 10.34
CA GLU A 139 -5.70 8.68 11.74
C GLU A 139 -6.15 7.34 12.35
N LEU A 140 -6.87 6.52 11.58
CA LEU A 140 -7.31 5.19 12.01
C LEU A 140 -6.12 4.26 12.23
N LEU A 141 -5.17 4.21 11.28
CA LEU A 141 -3.94 3.40 11.40
C LEU A 141 -3.10 3.80 12.62
N LYS A 142 -2.93 5.11 12.84
CA LYS A 142 -2.22 5.63 14.01
C LYS A 142 -2.92 5.29 15.33
N LYS A 143 -4.23 5.51 15.40
CA LYS A 143 -5.05 5.24 16.58
C LYS A 143 -4.95 3.78 17.03
N HIS A 144 -4.88 2.86 16.07
CA HIS A 144 -4.83 1.42 16.33
C HIS A 144 -3.40 0.86 16.35
N HIS A 145 -2.36 1.70 16.29
CA HIS A 145 -0.96 1.28 16.24
C HIS A 145 -0.74 0.16 15.22
N TYR A 146 -1.27 0.36 14.00
CA TYR A 146 -1.28 -0.67 12.98
C TYR A 146 0.14 -0.90 12.44
N ASP A 147 0.52 -2.17 12.33
CA ASP A 147 1.75 -2.59 11.66
C ASP A 147 1.55 -2.53 10.13
N LEU A 148 2.15 -1.53 9.49
CA LEU A 148 2.00 -1.30 8.05
C LEU A 148 2.54 -2.45 7.19
N HIS A 149 3.52 -3.20 7.69
CA HIS A 149 4.07 -4.35 6.98
C HIS A 149 3.00 -5.43 6.74
N ARG A 150 2.06 -5.59 7.67
CA ARG A 150 0.95 -6.54 7.55
C ARG A 150 0.01 -6.22 6.41
N MET A 151 -0.08 -4.96 6.00
CA MET A 151 -1.04 -4.51 4.97
C MET A 151 -0.89 -5.25 3.64
N ALA A 152 0.33 -5.66 3.29
CA ALA A 152 0.60 -6.42 2.06
C ALA A 152 0.21 -7.91 2.16
N HIS A 153 -0.06 -8.43 3.38
CA HIS A 153 -0.28 -9.85 3.68
C HIS A 153 -1.43 -10.07 4.67
N GLU A 154 -2.38 -9.14 4.74
CA GLU A 154 -3.49 -9.22 5.69
C GLU A 154 -4.42 -10.38 5.36
N GLU A 155 -4.77 -11.17 6.37
CA GLU A 155 -5.76 -12.23 6.28
C GLU A 155 -7.02 -11.86 7.05
N THR A 156 -8.18 -12.12 6.47
CA THR A 156 -9.46 -11.72 7.06
C THR A 156 -10.61 -12.57 6.56
N THR A 157 -11.77 -12.49 7.23
CA THR A 157 -12.99 -13.22 6.84
C THR A 157 -13.95 -12.33 6.04
N ALA A 158 -14.89 -12.96 5.32
CA ALA A 158 -15.96 -12.23 4.61
C ALA A 158 -16.80 -11.35 5.54
N GLU A 159 -17.00 -11.78 6.78
CA GLU A 159 -17.76 -11.02 7.77
C GLU A 159 -17.05 -9.71 8.13
N VAL A 160 -15.73 -9.76 8.33
CA VAL A 160 -14.90 -8.59 8.59
C VAL A 160 -14.90 -7.66 7.39
N LEU A 161 -14.72 -8.17 6.16
CA LEU A 161 -14.73 -7.34 4.94
C LEU A 161 -16.05 -6.62 4.71
N ASN A 162 -17.16 -7.23 5.13
CA ASN A 162 -18.50 -6.66 5.00
C ASN A 162 -18.94 -5.82 6.21
N SER A 163 -18.14 -5.79 7.29
CA SER A 163 -18.44 -5.00 8.48
C SER A 163 -17.86 -3.59 8.32
N ILE A 164 -18.71 -2.56 8.45
CA ILE A 164 -18.23 -1.25 8.85
C ILE A 164 -18.96 -0.91 10.14
N ASP A 165 -18.36 -1.28 11.22
CA ASP A 165 -18.71 -0.70 12.50
C ASP A 165 -17.73 0.44 12.77
N SER A 166 -18.25 1.66 12.88
CA SER A 166 -17.46 2.85 13.24
C SER A 166 -16.86 2.76 14.65
N THR A 167 -17.21 1.72 15.39
CA THR A 167 -16.68 1.38 16.72
C THR A 167 -15.63 0.28 16.66
N SER A 168 -15.43 -0.35 15.49
CA SER A 168 -14.44 -1.41 15.32
C SER A 168 -13.03 -0.87 15.41
N ASP A 169 -12.19 -1.55 16.18
CA ASP A 169 -10.77 -1.23 16.31
C ASP A 169 -9.93 -1.77 15.13
N ASN A 170 -10.57 -2.36 14.11
CA ASN A 170 -9.90 -2.89 12.94
C ASN A 170 -10.02 -1.93 11.74
N PRO A 171 -8.91 -1.37 11.21
CA PRO A 171 -8.92 -0.47 10.06
C PRO A 171 -9.17 -1.18 8.71
N ILE A 172 -8.95 -2.50 8.63
CA ILE A 172 -8.94 -3.27 7.39
C ILE A 172 -10.24 -3.18 6.58
N PRO A 173 -11.45 -3.29 7.17
CA PRO A 173 -12.68 -3.16 6.39
C PRO A 173 -12.80 -1.83 5.66
N VAL A 174 -12.38 -0.74 6.31
CA VAL A 174 -12.42 0.61 5.71
C VAL A 174 -11.38 0.73 4.60
N ILE A 175 -10.17 0.25 4.82
CA ILE A 175 -9.08 0.29 3.83
C ILE A 175 -9.44 -0.54 2.58
N TYR A 176 -9.99 -1.75 2.77
CA TYR A 176 -10.46 -2.61 1.68
C TYR A 176 -11.61 -1.97 0.90
N GLN A 177 -12.67 -1.54 1.59
CA GLN A 177 -13.84 -0.98 0.93
C GLN A 177 -13.57 0.37 0.25
N SER A 178 -12.57 1.12 0.74
CA SER A 178 -12.10 2.34 0.09
C SER A 178 -11.20 2.07 -1.13
N GLY A 179 -10.93 0.82 -1.48
CA GLY A 179 -10.19 0.44 -2.68
C GLY A 179 -8.66 0.49 -2.55
N TYR A 180 -8.12 0.68 -1.33
CA TYR A 180 -6.67 0.62 -1.12
C TYR A 180 -6.13 -0.82 -1.03
N LEU A 181 -6.97 -1.77 -0.62
CA LEU A 181 -6.68 -3.20 -0.66
C LEU A 181 -7.68 -3.92 -1.54
N THR A 182 -7.27 -5.05 -2.07
CA THR A 182 -8.10 -5.96 -2.87
C THR A 182 -7.85 -7.40 -2.46
N ILE A 183 -8.68 -8.33 -2.92
CA ILE A 183 -8.52 -9.76 -2.67
C ILE A 183 -7.40 -10.31 -3.56
N LYS A 184 -6.33 -10.84 -2.95
CA LYS A 184 -5.20 -11.48 -3.64
C LYS A 184 -5.23 -13.01 -3.56
N GLY A 185 -6.11 -13.56 -2.75
CA GLY A 185 -6.27 -15.00 -2.63
C GLY A 185 -7.30 -15.40 -1.59
N TYR A 186 -7.53 -16.70 -1.49
CA TYR A 186 -8.50 -17.30 -0.57
C TYR A 186 -8.02 -18.65 -0.07
N ASP A 187 -8.07 -18.83 1.23
CA ASP A 187 -7.84 -20.12 1.87
C ASP A 187 -9.16 -20.86 1.99
N VAL A 188 -9.30 -21.94 1.22
CA VAL A 188 -10.53 -22.73 1.15
C VAL A 188 -10.76 -23.52 2.45
N GLU A 189 -9.69 -23.92 3.14
CA GLU A 189 -9.78 -24.69 4.38
C GLU A 189 -10.33 -23.86 5.53
N PHE A 190 -9.83 -22.63 5.68
CA PHE A 190 -10.20 -21.74 6.78
C PHE A 190 -11.22 -20.67 6.39
N GLY A 191 -11.51 -20.49 5.11
CA GLY A 191 -12.45 -19.46 4.65
C GLY A 191 -11.90 -18.04 4.71
N ASN A 192 -10.57 -17.87 4.73
CA ASN A 192 -9.92 -16.59 4.87
C ASN A 192 -9.55 -15.98 3.52
N TYR A 193 -9.78 -14.68 3.37
CA TYR A 193 -9.29 -13.88 2.25
C TYR A 193 -7.91 -13.33 2.57
N ARG A 194 -7.00 -13.43 1.61
CA ARG A 194 -5.72 -12.72 1.64
C ARG A 194 -5.85 -11.42 0.87
N LEU A 195 -5.47 -10.32 1.50
CA LEU A 195 -5.55 -8.98 0.94
C LEU A 195 -4.15 -8.47 0.58
N GLY A 196 -4.11 -7.50 -0.34
CA GLY A 196 -2.92 -6.76 -0.71
C GLY A 196 -3.29 -5.57 -1.58
N PHE A 197 -2.31 -4.75 -1.92
CA PHE A 197 -2.52 -3.63 -2.83
C PHE A 197 -2.95 -4.13 -4.21
N PRO A 198 -3.90 -3.46 -4.87
CA PRO A 198 -4.33 -3.87 -6.21
C PRO A 198 -3.19 -3.77 -7.22
N ASN A 199 -2.48 -2.65 -7.24
CA ASN A 199 -1.48 -2.30 -8.24
C ASN A 199 -0.48 -1.26 -7.72
N ASN A 200 0.49 -0.91 -8.57
CA ASN A 200 1.57 0.02 -8.22
C ASN A 200 1.06 1.46 -7.98
N GLU A 201 0.06 1.93 -8.72
CA GLU A 201 -0.52 3.26 -8.50
C GLU A 201 -0.99 3.42 -7.05
N VAL A 202 -1.77 2.44 -6.59
CA VAL A 202 -2.37 2.50 -5.25
C VAL A 202 -1.33 2.27 -4.16
N GLU A 203 -0.42 1.31 -4.35
CA GLU A 203 0.64 1.03 -3.38
C GLU A 203 1.56 2.24 -3.23
N GLU A 204 2.12 2.75 -4.33
CA GLU A 204 3.02 3.90 -4.32
C GLU A 204 2.33 5.14 -3.74
N GLY A 205 1.13 5.45 -4.24
CA GLY A 205 0.37 6.61 -3.79
C GLY A 205 0.06 6.56 -2.30
N PHE A 206 -0.40 5.42 -1.80
CA PHE A 206 -0.76 5.24 -0.40
C PHE A 206 0.47 5.31 0.54
N ILE A 207 1.54 4.58 0.20
CA ILE A 207 2.77 4.58 1.00
C ILE A 207 3.41 5.97 1.02
N LYS A 208 3.44 6.66 -0.13
CA LYS A 208 3.94 8.05 -0.24
C LYS A 208 3.10 9.03 0.60
N PHE A 209 1.78 8.83 0.61
CA PHE A 209 0.89 9.65 1.44
C PHE A 209 1.11 9.42 2.94
N LEU A 210 1.49 8.21 3.36
CA LEU A 210 1.79 7.92 4.76
C LEU A 210 3.05 8.62 5.27
N LEU A 211 4.04 8.85 4.41
CA LEU A 211 5.37 9.32 4.81
C LEU A 211 5.35 10.57 5.72
N PRO A 212 4.65 11.68 5.40
CA PRO A 212 4.63 12.87 6.25
C PRO A 212 3.96 12.69 7.62
N PHE A 213 3.20 11.61 7.78
CA PHE A 213 2.52 11.31 9.04
C PHE A 213 3.34 10.44 9.98
N TYR A 214 4.34 9.71 9.46
CA TYR A 214 5.19 8.80 10.21
C TYR A 214 6.62 9.32 10.36
N ALA A 215 7.09 10.15 9.43
CA ALA A 215 8.40 10.76 9.46
C ALA A 215 8.28 12.30 9.47
N SER A 216 9.29 12.98 10.03
CA SER A 216 9.35 14.45 10.09
C SER A 216 9.71 15.05 8.74
N VAL A 217 8.84 14.86 7.76
CA VAL A 217 9.04 15.33 6.39
C VAL A 217 7.82 16.13 5.94
N ASN A 218 8.06 17.28 5.34
CA ASN A 218 6.99 18.08 4.75
C ASN A 218 6.40 17.34 3.53
N THR A 219 5.09 17.36 3.39
CA THR A 219 4.35 16.72 2.27
C THR A 219 4.90 17.13 0.90
N VAL A 220 5.27 18.41 0.72
CA VAL A 220 5.82 18.93 -0.54
C VAL A 220 7.21 18.34 -0.83
N GLU A 221 8.00 18.09 0.21
CA GLU A 221 9.39 17.62 0.12
C GLU A 221 9.50 16.10 0.09
N ALA A 222 8.47 15.39 0.52
CA ALA A 222 8.50 13.92 0.67
C ALA A 222 9.02 13.18 -0.59
N SER A 223 8.54 13.58 -1.77
CA SER A 223 8.98 12.99 -3.04
C SER A 223 10.45 13.26 -3.35
N PHE A 224 10.94 14.46 -3.02
CA PHE A 224 12.35 14.82 -3.22
C PHE A 224 13.26 14.07 -2.26
N GLU A 225 12.81 13.85 -1.02
CA GLU A 225 13.57 13.08 -0.03
C GLU A 225 13.74 11.62 -0.48
N ILE A 226 12.69 10.99 -1.02
CA ILE A 226 12.82 9.64 -1.59
C ILE A 226 13.78 9.62 -2.78
N GLN A 227 13.72 10.60 -3.68
CA GLN A 227 14.68 10.70 -4.79
C GLN A 227 16.12 10.82 -4.31
N LYS A 228 16.36 11.53 -3.21
CA LYS A 228 17.71 11.66 -2.62
C LYS A 228 18.18 10.30 -2.08
N PHE A 229 17.35 9.56 -1.34
CA PHE A 229 17.66 8.19 -0.91
C PHE A 229 18.04 7.29 -2.09
N VAL A 230 17.28 7.34 -3.17
CA VAL A 230 17.57 6.56 -4.39
C VAL A 230 18.92 6.94 -5.00
N ARG A 231 19.23 8.24 -5.10
CA ARG A 231 20.51 8.71 -5.64
C ARG A 231 21.69 8.29 -4.76
N GLU A 232 21.56 8.40 -3.45
CA GLU A 232 22.57 8.00 -2.46
C GLU A 232 22.87 6.50 -2.57
N ILE A 233 21.85 5.65 -2.61
CA ILE A 233 22.02 4.20 -2.81
C ILE A 233 22.64 3.87 -4.18
N ARG A 234 22.22 4.56 -5.25
CA ARG A 234 22.78 4.33 -6.60
C ARG A 234 24.23 4.80 -6.75
N SER A 235 24.67 5.74 -5.91
CA SER A 235 26.04 6.28 -5.94
C SER A 235 27.00 5.59 -5.00
N GLY A 236 26.54 4.70 -4.10
CA GLY A 236 27.37 4.09 -3.06
C GLY A 236 27.49 4.95 -1.79
N ASP A 237 26.75 6.06 -1.70
CA ASP A 237 26.84 7.00 -0.58
C ASP A 237 25.92 6.58 0.58
N TYR A 238 26.28 5.46 1.23
CA TYR A 238 25.54 4.98 2.39
C TYR A 238 25.62 5.93 3.60
N GLU A 239 26.67 6.74 3.71
CA GLU A 239 26.82 7.72 4.79
C GLU A 239 25.71 8.78 4.72
N SER A 240 25.51 9.40 3.55
CA SER A 240 24.43 10.37 3.34
C SER A 240 23.05 9.73 3.52
N PHE A 241 22.89 8.49 3.05
CA PHE A 241 21.66 7.70 3.21
C PHE A 241 21.29 7.54 4.70
N PHE A 242 22.20 7.08 5.55
CA PHE A 242 21.91 6.89 6.98
C PHE A 242 21.74 8.21 7.73
N ARG A 243 22.49 9.25 7.39
CA ARG A 243 22.29 10.60 7.96
C ARG A 243 20.91 11.16 7.62
N ARG A 244 20.43 10.94 6.40
CA ARG A 244 19.07 11.30 5.99
C ARG A 244 18.04 10.46 6.74
N LEU A 245 18.25 9.17 6.87
CA LEU A 245 17.36 8.30 7.61
C LEU A 245 17.28 8.71 9.10
N GLN A 246 18.40 9.11 9.72
CA GLN A 246 18.42 9.71 11.05
C GLN A 246 17.53 10.96 11.14
N SER A 247 17.52 11.82 10.10
CA SER A 247 16.70 13.03 10.12
C SER A 247 15.20 12.73 10.14
N PHE A 248 14.78 11.61 9.59
CA PHE A 248 13.37 11.19 9.60
C PHE A 248 12.87 10.81 10.99
N PHE A 249 13.77 10.40 11.88
CA PHE A 249 13.45 10.07 13.26
C PHE A 249 13.65 11.23 14.24
N ALA A 250 14.34 12.33 13.84
CA ALA A 250 14.78 13.40 14.73
C ALA A 250 13.64 14.14 15.45
N ASP A 251 12.48 14.30 14.78
CA ASP A 251 11.33 15.06 15.30
C ASP A 251 10.08 14.19 15.48
N THR A 252 10.26 12.92 15.83
CA THR A 252 9.12 12.02 16.03
C THR A 252 8.22 12.54 17.17
N PRO A 253 6.92 12.83 16.91
CA PRO A 253 6.01 13.34 17.91
C PRO A 253 5.89 12.39 19.11
N TYR A 254 5.92 12.96 20.32
CA TYR A 254 5.90 12.20 21.58
C TYR A 254 4.70 11.25 21.72
N GLU A 255 3.60 11.59 21.09
CA GLU A 255 2.33 10.84 21.11
C GLU A 255 2.40 9.53 20.31
N LEU A 256 3.29 9.44 19.32
CA LEU A 256 3.51 8.23 18.49
C LEU A 256 4.40 7.18 19.19
N VAL A 257 4.95 7.51 20.35
CA VAL A 257 6.07 6.82 21.00
C VAL A 257 5.63 5.72 22.00
N ARG A 258 4.35 5.36 22.07
CA ARG A 258 3.92 4.25 22.95
C ARG A 258 4.50 2.91 22.55
N ASP A 259 4.78 2.72 21.25
CA ASP A 259 5.47 1.57 20.70
C ASP A 259 6.56 2.05 19.74
N LEU A 260 7.75 2.33 20.27
CA LEU A 260 8.90 2.82 19.53
C LEU A 260 9.35 1.85 18.44
N GLU A 261 9.33 0.55 18.75
CA GLU A 261 9.76 -0.48 17.81
C GLU A 261 8.85 -0.50 16.58
N LEU A 262 7.54 -0.54 16.79
CA LEU A 262 6.58 -0.51 15.70
C LEU A 262 6.66 0.78 14.90
N HIS A 263 6.89 1.93 15.55
CA HIS A 263 7.08 3.19 14.85
C HIS A 263 8.30 3.15 13.92
N TYR A 264 9.45 2.66 14.40
CA TYR A 264 10.65 2.51 13.56
C TYR A 264 10.43 1.54 12.41
N GLN A 265 9.81 0.40 12.67
CA GLN A 265 9.45 -0.57 11.65
C GLN A 265 8.55 0.05 10.57
N ASN A 266 7.54 0.83 10.96
CA ASN A 266 6.65 1.50 10.04
C ASN A 266 7.38 2.56 9.19
N VAL A 267 8.26 3.38 9.79
CA VAL A 267 9.04 4.37 9.02
C VAL A 267 9.99 3.68 8.04
N LEU A 268 10.69 2.65 8.48
CA LEU A 268 11.58 1.87 7.61
C LEU A 268 10.79 1.21 6.47
N PHE A 269 9.64 0.60 6.78
CA PHE A 269 8.76 0.02 5.77
C PHE A 269 8.37 1.05 4.70
N ILE A 270 7.92 2.25 5.10
CA ILE A 270 7.54 3.33 4.18
C ILE A 270 8.73 3.72 3.29
N VAL A 271 9.88 4.02 3.90
CA VAL A 271 11.06 4.47 3.15
C VAL A 271 11.51 3.39 2.16
N PHE A 272 11.63 2.14 2.61
CA PHE A 272 12.15 1.07 1.77
C PHE A 272 11.16 0.61 0.70
N LYS A 273 9.88 0.66 0.96
CA LYS A 273 8.85 0.45 -0.07
C LYS A 273 8.95 1.52 -1.15
N LEU A 274 9.06 2.80 -0.78
CA LEU A 274 9.19 3.89 -1.76
C LEU A 274 10.50 3.83 -2.54
N VAL A 275 11.62 3.51 -1.89
CA VAL A 275 12.90 3.27 -2.57
C VAL A 275 12.79 2.05 -3.50
N GLY A 276 12.02 1.04 -3.13
CA GLY A 276 11.78 -0.19 -3.88
C GLY A 276 11.13 0.00 -5.26
N PHE A 277 10.41 1.11 -5.49
CA PHE A 277 9.92 1.45 -6.83
C PHE A 277 11.04 1.86 -7.82
N TYR A 278 12.22 2.20 -7.32
CA TYR A 278 13.34 2.69 -8.13
C TYR A 278 14.56 1.76 -8.14
N VAL A 279 14.69 0.91 -7.13
CA VAL A 279 15.77 -0.09 -6.99
C VAL A 279 15.17 -1.39 -6.46
N LYS A 280 15.81 -2.52 -6.75
CA LYS A 280 15.32 -3.79 -6.20
C LYS A 280 15.52 -3.79 -4.69
N ALA A 281 14.44 -3.92 -3.94
CA ALA A 281 14.42 -3.95 -2.48
C ALA A 281 13.69 -5.20 -1.98
N GLU A 282 14.34 -5.96 -1.09
CA GLU A 282 13.78 -7.08 -0.36
C GLU A 282 13.84 -6.74 1.12
N TYR A 283 12.66 -6.60 1.75
CA TYR A 283 12.50 -6.21 3.14
C TYR A 283 11.76 -7.30 3.91
N HIS A 284 12.39 -7.80 4.96
CA HIS A 284 11.83 -8.84 5.81
C HIS A 284 11.74 -8.35 7.25
N THR A 285 10.63 -8.63 7.91
CA THR A 285 10.47 -8.43 9.36
C THR A 285 10.19 -9.77 10.02
N SER A 286 10.87 -10.03 11.10
CA SER A 286 10.56 -11.10 12.04
C SER A 286 10.69 -10.54 13.46
N GLU A 287 10.15 -11.21 14.48
CA GLU A 287 10.15 -10.72 15.87
C GLU A 287 11.51 -10.12 16.29
N GLY A 288 11.52 -8.79 16.52
CA GLY A 288 12.71 -8.03 16.92
C GLY A 288 13.81 -7.89 15.89
N ARG A 289 13.52 -8.09 14.59
CA ARG A 289 14.50 -8.16 13.51
C ARG A 289 13.97 -7.53 12.23
N VAL A 290 14.81 -6.73 11.60
CA VAL A 290 14.54 -6.12 10.31
C VAL A 290 15.71 -6.38 9.39
N ASP A 291 15.51 -7.13 8.32
CA ASP A 291 16.50 -7.40 7.29
C ASP A 291 16.13 -6.69 6.01
N LEU A 292 17.06 -6.04 5.38
CA LEU A 292 16.89 -5.35 4.13
C LEU A 292 18.00 -5.69 3.15
N VAL A 293 17.64 -6.02 1.92
CA VAL A 293 18.57 -6.08 0.79
C VAL A 293 18.17 -5.06 -0.25
N LEU A 294 19.07 -4.13 -0.59
CA LEU A 294 18.91 -3.21 -1.72
C LEU A 294 19.89 -3.56 -2.81
N GLN A 295 19.43 -3.57 -4.05
CA GLN A 295 20.26 -3.91 -5.21
C GLN A 295 20.12 -2.83 -6.27
N THR A 296 21.24 -2.26 -6.68
CA THR A 296 21.36 -1.32 -7.81
C THR A 296 22.17 -1.96 -8.92
N ASP A 297 22.44 -1.23 -10.00
CA ASP A 297 23.29 -1.72 -11.10
C ASP A 297 24.75 -1.95 -10.67
N ARG A 298 25.22 -1.24 -9.64
CA ARG A 298 26.63 -1.24 -9.20
C ARG A 298 26.85 -1.77 -7.79
N PHE A 299 25.83 -1.69 -6.92
CA PHE A 299 25.96 -1.92 -5.50
C PHE A 299 24.88 -2.87 -4.98
N ILE A 300 25.24 -3.68 -3.98
CA ILE A 300 24.34 -4.50 -3.19
C ILE A 300 24.55 -4.14 -1.73
N TYR A 301 23.47 -3.90 -1.01
CA TYR A 301 23.46 -3.58 0.40
C TYR A 301 22.68 -4.65 1.15
N VAL A 302 23.32 -5.33 2.08
CA VAL A 302 22.70 -6.26 3.03
C VAL A 302 22.74 -5.62 4.40
N MET A 303 21.57 -5.26 4.93
CA MET A 303 21.43 -4.49 6.16
C MET A 303 20.66 -5.27 7.22
N GLU A 304 21.15 -5.23 8.42
CA GLU A 304 20.49 -5.75 9.63
C GLU A 304 20.29 -4.62 10.63
N PHE A 305 19.08 -4.51 11.17
CA PHE A 305 18.69 -3.47 12.13
C PHE A 305 18.45 -4.09 13.51
N LYS A 306 19.01 -3.50 14.55
CA LYS A 306 18.80 -3.89 15.94
C LYS A 306 18.19 -2.75 16.73
N LEU A 307 17.11 -3.05 17.44
CA LEU A 307 16.57 -2.18 18.47
C LEU A 307 17.20 -2.58 19.82
N ASN A 308 17.76 -1.62 20.55
CA ASN A 308 18.42 -1.83 21.85
C ASN A 308 19.54 -2.89 21.83
N GLY A 309 20.09 -3.18 20.63
CA GLY A 309 21.31 -3.98 20.44
C GLY A 309 22.46 -3.09 20.03
N THR A 310 23.46 -3.65 19.37
CA THR A 310 24.62 -2.91 18.84
C THR A 310 24.76 -3.09 17.32
N ALA A 311 25.40 -2.14 16.66
CA ALA A 311 25.71 -2.24 15.24
C ALA A 311 26.68 -3.41 14.97
N GLU A 312 27.57 -3.70 15.93
CA GLU A 312 28.48 -4.84 15.91
C GLU A 312 27.75 -6.17 15.93
N GLU A 313 26.70 -6.29 16.76
CA GLU A 313 25.85 -7.49 16.82
C GLU A 313 25.07 -7.67 15.53
N ALA A 314 24.55 -6.59 14.95
CA ALA A 314 23.85 -6.61 13.67
C ALA A 314 24.79 -7.09 12.55
N LEU A 315 25.98 -6.51 12.44
CA LEU A 315 26.96 -6.87 11.42
C LEU A 315 27.45 -8.32 11.60
N ARG A 316 27.71 -8.73 12.85
CA ARG A 316 28.08 -10.12 13.17
C ARG A 316 27.00 -11.10 12.72
N GLN A 317 25.72 -10.77 12.91
CA GLN A 317 24.61 -11.61 12.50
C GLN A 317 24.53 -11.79 10.99
N ILE A 318 24.76 -10.72 10.19
CA ILE A 318 24.85 -10.83 8.72
C ILE A 318 25.89 -11.88 8.34
N ASN A 319 27.06 -11.85 8.98
CA ASN A 319 28.17 -12.75 8.70
C ASN A 319 27.89 -14.19 9.17
N GLU A 320 27.44 -14.39 10.42
CA GLU A 320 27.15 -15.71 11.00
C GLU A 320 25.98 -16.44 10.30
N LYS A 321 24.99 -15.69 9.83
CA LYS A 321 23.83 -16.23 9.11
C LYS A 321 24.03 -16.29 7.59
N HIS A 322 25.18 -15.83 7.10
CA HIS A 322 25.53 -15.84 5.69
C HIS A 322 24.51 -15.14 4.77
N TYR A 323 23.90 -14.04 5.22
CA TYR A 323 22.90 -13.32 4.44
C TYR A 323 23.43 -12.76 3.13
N ALA A 324 24.72 -12.45 3.06
CA ALA A 324 25.40 -11.94 1.89
C ALA A 324 25.81 -13.03 0.88
N LEU A 325 25.82 -14.31 1.29
CA LEU A 325 26.27 -15.43 0.46
C LEU A 325 25.66 -15.49 -0.97
N PRO A 326 24.36 -15.20 -1.18
CA PRO A 326 23.79 -15.19 -2.52
C PRO A 326 24.42 -14.16 -3.47
N PHE A 327 25.09 -13.14 -2.92
CA PHE A 327 25.60 -11.98 -3.64
C PHE A 327 27.14 -11.96 -3.77
N GLU A 328 27.89 -12.79 -3.06
CA GLU A 328 29.36 -12.82 -3.07
C GLU A 328 29.99 -13.06 -4.46
N ARG A 329 29.23 -13.62 -5.41
CA ARG A 329 29.68 -13.89 -6.79
C ARG A 329 29.03 -13.00 -7.83
N ASP A 330 28.30 -11.97 -7.41
CA ASP A 330 27.51 -11.13 -8.31
C ASP A 330 28.38 -10.17 -9.15
N GLY A 331 29.56 -9.79 -8.66
CA GLY A 331 30.48 -8.87 -9.34
C GLY A 331 30.18 -7.40 -9.10
N ARG A 332 29.11 -7.07 -8.40
CA ARG A 332 28.83 -5.72 -7.87
C ARG A 332 29.50 -5.53 -6.52
N GLU A 333 29.77 -4.30 -6.14
CA GLU A 333 30.31 -3.99 -4.81
C GLU A 333 29.25 -4.28 -3.73
N LEU A 334 29.64 -5.10 -2.75
CA LEU A 334 28.77 -5.61 -1.70
C LEU A 334 29.06 -4.90 -0.38
N PHE A 335 28.04 -4.27 0.20
CA PHE A 335 28.08 -3.66 1.52
C PHE A 335 27.24 -4.47 2.52
N LYS A 336 27.88 -4.91 3.60
CA LYS A 336 27.23 -5.51 4.78
C LYS A 336 27.13 -4.41 5.84
N ILE A 337 25.92 -4.09 6.29
CA ILE A 337 25.69 -2.94 7.17
C ILE A 337 24.90 -3.36 8.39
N GLY A 338 25.54 -3.29 9.54
CA GLY A 338 24.87 -3.44 10.84
C GLY A 338 24.44 -2.09 11.39
N VAL A 339 23.17 -1.95 11.77
CA VAL A 339 22.58 -0.69 12.23
C VAL A 339 21.94 -0.90 13.61
N ASN A 340 22.15 0.01 14.54
CA ASN A 340 21.39 0.00 15.78
C ASN A 340 20.53 1.25 15.96
N PHE A 341 19.30 1.01 16.44
CA PHE A 341 18.41 2.02 17.00
C PHE A 341 18.53 2.04 18.51
N SER A 342 18.56 3.23 19.08
CA SER A 342 18.53 3.42 20.53
C SER A 342 17.16 3.92 20.97
N ALA A 343 16.56 3.22 21.94
CA ALA A 343 15.31 3.67 22.58
C ALA A 343 15.51 4.93 23.42
N GLU A 344 16.74 5.19 23.88
CA GLU A 344 17.09 6.39 24.68
C GLU A 344 17.14 7.63 23.78
N THR A 345 17.89 7.58 22.68
CA THR A 345 18.00 8.69 21.72
C THR A 345 16.82 8.76 20.75
N ARG A 346 16.02 7.68 20.65
CA ARG A 346 14.90 7.52 19.72
C ARG A 346 15.29 7.70 18.26
N ASN A 347 16.51 7.25 17.93
CA ASN A 347 17.07 7.42 16.60
C ASN A 347 18.04 6.32 16.27
N ILE A 348 18.52 6.28 15.03
CA ILE A 348 19.71 5.52 14.65
C ILE A 348 20.90 6.10 15.40
N GLU A 349 21.56 5.28 16.21
CA GLU A 349 22.70 5.69 17.00
C GLU A 349 24.01 5.46 16.25
N LYS A 350 24.13 4.29 15.61
CA LYS A 350 25.36 3.85 14.95
C LYS A 350 25.05 2.91 13.79
N TRP A 351 25.89 2.98 12.77
CA TRP A 351 26.01 1.95 11.74
C TRP A 351 27.45 1.57 11.49
N LEU A 352 27.70 0.32 11.15
CA LEU A 352 28.99 -0.24 10.78
C LEU A 352 28.89 -0.87 9.41
N VAL A 353 29.89 -0.63 8.59
CA VAL A 353 29.94 -1.12 7.21
C VAL A 353 31.17 -1.98 7.00
N GLU A 354 30.97 -3.12 6.37
CA GLU A 354 31.99 -4.00 5.82
C GLU A 354 31.76 -4.09 4.32
N SER A 355 32.77 -3.76 3.52
CA SER A 355 32.70 -3.82 2.04
C SER A 355 33.57 -4.97 1.51
N GLU A 356 33.05 -5.69 0.53
CA GLU A 356 33.73 -6.77 -0.21
C GLU A 356 33.82 -6.42 -1.70
#